data_13436280998776873f0eb227b67058c0
#
_entry.id   13436280998776873f0eb227b67058c0
#
_cell.length_a   1.000
_cell.length_b   1.000
_cell.length_c   1.000
_cell.angle_alpha   90.00
_cell.angle_beta   90.00
_cell.angle_gamma   90.00
#
_symmetry.space_group_name_H-M   'P 1'
#
loop_
_entity.id
_entity.type
_entity.pdbx_description
1 polymer ?
#
loop_
_entity_poly.entity_id
_entity_poly.type
_entity_poly.pdbx_seq_one_letter_code
_entity_poly.pdbx_strand_id
1 'polypeptide(L)'
;MSKQLEAAIDAAWEKRDGINSATKGEVRDAVEAAIAGLDDGSFRTAQKFGDEWVVNQWLKKAVLLSFRLYDSVPMDGGASFPGMGAAPWFDKVPLKTTGWKADRFAKAGFRAVPGSIVRRGSYIAPSVVLMPSFVNLGAYVDSSTMVDTWATVGSCAQIGKNCHLSGGVGIGGVLERSEEHTSELQS
;
A
#
# COMPACT_ATOMS: atom_id res chain seq x y z
N MET A 1 9.72 -17.42 -10.00
CA MET A 1 9.92 -16.50 -8.84
C MET A 1 8.61 -16.22 -8.11
N SER A 2 7.51 -15.81 -8.76
CA SER A 2 6.22 -15.54 -8.08
C SER A 2 5.61 -16.77 -7.38
N LYS A 3 5.58 -17.96 -8.01
CA LYS A 3 5.02 -19.18 -7.41
C LYS A 3 5.75 -19.65 -6.14
N GLN A 4 7.06 -19.49 -6.07
CA GLN A 4 7.82 -19.82 -4.85
C GLN A 4 7.53 -18.85 -3.73
N LEU A 5 7.42 -17.55 -4.07
CA LEU A 5 7.07 -16.51 -3.09
C LEU A 5 5.63 -16.70 -2.58
N GLU A 6 4.68 -17.00 -3.47
CA GLU A 6 3.30 -17.32 -3.12
C GLU A 6 3.23 -18.49 -2.15
N ALA A 7 3.90 -19.61 -2.45
CA ALA A 7 3.94 -20.78 -1.57
C ALA A 7 4.54 -20.46 -0.19
N ALA A 8 5.59 -19.63 -0.14
CA ALA A 8 6.19 -19.21 1.12
C ALA A 8 5.22 -18.33 1.96
N ILE A 9 4.50 -17.42 1.32
CA ILE A 9 3.50 -16.57 1.99
C ILE A 9 2.32 -17.42 2.48
N ASP A 10 1.82 -18.36 1.69
CA ASP A 10 0.72 -19.24 2.10
C ASP A 10 1.15 -20.13 3.29
N ALA A 11 2.35 -20.69 3.25
CA ALA A 11 2.88 -21.48 4.37
C ALA A 11 3.07 -20.62 5.66
N ALA A 12 3.49 -19.37 5.51
CA ALA A 12 3.60 -18.43 6.62
C ALA A 12 2.21 -18.05 7.18
N TRP A 13 1.21 -17.92 6.31
CA TRP A 13 -0.15 -17.58 6.70
C TRP A 13 -0.78 -18.63 7.60
N GLU A 14 -0.55 -19.92 7.32
CA GLU A 14 -1.03 -21.03 8.16
C GLU A 14 -0.43 -20.99 9.59
N LYS A 15 0.73 -20.38 9.76
CA LYS A 15 1.43 -20.24 11.05
C LYS A 15 1.39 -18.80 11.60
N ARG A 16 0.48 -17.96 11.10
CA ARG A 16 0.46 -16.52 11.36
C ARG A 16 0.36 -16.12 12.83
N ASP A 17 -0.22 -16.98 13.69
CA ASP A 17 -0.36 -16.66 15.11
C ASP A 17 0.97 -16.67 15.86
N GLY A 18 1.98 -17.38 15.33
CA GLY A 18 3.35 -17.35 15.85
C GLY A 18 4.22 -16.25 15.24
N ILE A 19 3.72 -15.47 14.27
CA ILE A 19 4.48 -14.43 13.59
C ILE A 19 4.34 -13.10 14.35
N ASN A 20 5.47 -12.47 14.66
CA ASN A 20 5.56 -11.21 15.39
C ASN A 20 6.80 -10.41 14.98
N SER A 21 7.06 -9.29 15.62
CA SER A 21 8.19 -8.39 15.30
C SER A 21 9.57 -9.04 15.48
N ALA A 22 9.70 -10.10 16.29
CA ALA A 22 10.94 -10.86 16.45
C ALA A 22 11.18 -11.90 15.36
N THR A 23 10.19 -12.20 14.51
CA THR A 23 10.31 -13.17 13.41
C THR A 23 11.38 -12.72 12.41
N LYS A 24 12.30 -13.63 12.03
CA LYS A 24 13.41 -13.39 11.09
C LYS A 24 13.48 -14.50 10.04
N GLY A 25 14.41 -14.36 9.07
CA GLY A 25 14.68 -15.36 8.03
C GLY A 25 13.58 -15.45 6.99
N GLU A 26 13.39 -16.63 6.41
CA GLU A 26 12.59 -16.86 5.20
C GLU A 26 11.19 -16.23 5.22
N VAL A 27 10.49 -16.29 6.36
CA VAL A 27 9.14 -15.70 6.47
C VAL A 27 9.20 -14.18 6.33
N ARG A 28 10.11 -13.52 7.04
CA ARG A 28 10.28 -12.07 6.93
C ARG A 28 10.71 -11.68 5.53
N ASP A 29 11.69 -12.39 4.98
CA ASP A 29 12.25 -12.11 3.66
C ASP A 29 11.18 -12.26 2.56
N ALA A 30 10.33 -13.27 2.65
CA ALA A 30 9.22 -13.47 1.73
C ALA A 30 8.17 -12.35 1.82
N VAL A 31 7.79 -11.94 3.03
CA VAL A 31 6.84 -10.84 3.21
C VAL A 31 7.44 -9.53 2.68
N GLU A 32 8.69 -9.22 3.00
CA GLU A 32 9.37 -8.01 2.50
C GLU A 32 9.47 -8.00 0.97
N ALA A 33 9.78 -9.13 0.35
CA ALA A 33 9.82 -9.25 -1.11
C ALA A 33 8.44 -9.01 -1.74
N ALA A 34 7.37 -9.52 -1.13
CA ALA A 34 6.01 -9.28 -1.59
C ALA A 34 5.62 -7.78 -1.47
N ILE A 35 5.92 -7.15 -0.33
CA ILE A 35 5.65 -5.71 -0.11
C ILE A 35 6.48 -4.84 -1.06
N ALA A 36 7.73 -5.20 -1.31
CA ALA A 36 8.58 -4.49 -2.29
C ALA A 36 8.01 -4.59 -3.71
N GLY A 37 7.51 -5.76 -4.12
CA GLY A 37 6.88 -5.94 -5.42
C GLY A 37 5.54 -5.21 -5.56
N LEU A 38 4.79 -5.06 -4.48
CA LEU A 38 3.61 -4.18 -4.45
C LEU A 38 4.02 -2.71 -4.55
N ASP A 39 5.10 -2.31 -3.89
CA ASP A 39 5.58 -0.93 -3.87
C ASP A 39 6.12 -0.46 -5.24
N ASP A 40 6.81 -1.33 -5.96
CA ASP A 40 7.37 -1.03 -7.29
C ASP A 40 6.42 -1.34 -8.46
N GLY A 41 5.26 -1.97 -8.18
CA GLY A 41 4.24 -2.31 -9.16
C GLY A 41 4.49 -3.58 -9.95
N SER A 42 5.53 -4.35 -9.64
CA SER A 42 5.78 -5.67 -10.24
C SER A 42 4.75 -6.72 -9.82
N PHE A 43 4.10 -6.50 -8.68
CA PHE A 43 2.95 -7.27 -8.20
C PHE A 43 1.71 -6.39 -8.06
N ARG A 44 0.55 -7.01 -8.30
CA ARG A 44 -0.77 -6.38 -8.10
C ARG A 44 -1.68 -7.34 -7.35
N THR A 45 -2.42 -6.83 -6.39
CA THR A 45 -3.40 -7.63 -5.63
C THR A 45 -4.57 -8.09 -6.48
N ALA A 46 -4.93 -7.35 -7.51
CA ALA A 46 -5.82 -7.80 -8.57
C ALA A 46 -5.36 -7.23 -9.92
N GLN A 47 -5.44 -8.04 -10.97
CA GLN A 47 -5.05 -7.62 -12.32
C GLN A 47 -5.92 -8.31 -13.36
N LYS A 48 -6.07 -7.65 -14.51
CA LYS A 48 -6.85 -8.16 -15.62
C LYS A 48 -5.98 -9.01 -16.55
N PHE A 49 -6.42 -10.21 -16.90
CA PHE A 49 -5.85 -11.07 -17.93
C PHE A 49 -6.92 -11.31 -18.99
N GLY A 50 -6.75 -10.74 -20.18
CA GLY A 50 -7.83 -10.69 -21.15
C GLY A 50 -9.03 -9.92 -20.58
N ASP A 51 -10.18 -10.57 -20.51
CA ASP A 51 -11.41 -9.98 -19.96
C ASP A 51 -11.69 -10.36 -18.50
N GLU A 52 -10.88 -11.23 -17.92
CA GLU A 52 -11.08 -11.72 -16.56
C GLU A 52 -10.19 -11.01 -15.53
N TRP A 53 -10.76 -10.74 -14.35
CA TRP A 53 -10.01 -10.27 -13.21
C TRP A 53 -9.50 -11.45 -12.38
N VAL A 54 -8.19 -11.46 -12.13
CA VAL A 54 -7.54 -12.42 -11.25
C VAL A 54 -7.10 -11.72 -9.98
N VAL A 55 -7.54 -12.25 -8.84
CA VAL A 55 -7.18 -11.75 -7.52
C VAL A 55 -6.06 -12.60 -6.93
N ASN A 56 -4.94 -11.97 -6.61
CA ASN A 56 -3.77 -12.58 -5.99
C ASN A 56 -3.93 -12.55 -4.46
N GLN A 57 -4.69 -13.49 -3.91
CA GLN A 57 -4.99 -13.54 -2.47
C GLN A 57 -3.73 -13.63 -1.60
N TRP A 58 -2.68 -14.31 -2.09
CA TRP A 58 -1.42 -14.41 -1.37
C TRP A 58 -0.78 -13.04 -1.09
N LEU A 59 -0.97 -12.04 -1.96
CA LEU A 59 -0.48 -10.68 -1.73
C LEU A 59 -1.25 -9.98 -0.60
N LYS A 60 -2.55 -10.22 -0.47
CA LYS A 60 -3.33 -9.73 0.68
C LYS A 60 -2.85 -10.38 1.99
N LYS A 61 -2.58 -11.70 1.96
CA LYS A 61 -1.96 -12.41 3.10
C LYS A 61 -0.60 -11.79 3.46
N ALA A 62 0.24 -11.48 2.47
CA ALA A 62 1.53 -10.82 2.69
C ALA A 62 1.36 -9.45 3.37
N VAL A 63 0.38 -8.64 2.94
CA VAL A 63 0.07 -7.36 3.58
C VAL A 63 -0.36 -7.56 5.04
N LEU A 64 -1.24 -8.50 5.33
CA LEU A 64 -1.68 -8.81 6.70
C LEU A 64 -0.52 -9.33 7.58
N LEU A 65 0.34 -10.19 7.02
CA LEU A 65 1.54 -10.66 7.71
C LEU A 65 2.52 -9.53 8.01
N SER A 66 2.65 -8.54 7.10
CA SER A 66 3.54 -7.39 7.33
C SER A 66 3.17 -6.60 8.57
N PHE A 67 1.88 -6.46 8.90
CA PHE A 67 1.44 -5.79 10.13
C PHE A 67 1.86 -6.52 11.41
N ARG A 68 2.10 -7.83 11.34
CA ARG A 68 2.58 -8.61 12.48
C ARG A 68 4.10 -8.53 12.65
N LEU A 69 4.83 -8.26 11.57
CA LEU A 69 6.29 -8.18 11.57
C LEU A 69 6.86 -6.87 12.13
N TYR A 70 6.04 -5.85 12.30
CA TYR A 70 6.47 -4.54 12.76
C TYR A 70 5.65 -4.06 13.94
N ASP A 71 6.36 -3.48 14.92
CA ASP A 71 5.74 -2.71 15.99
C ASP A 71 5.52 -1.27 15.52
N SER A 72 4.55 -0.57 16.13
CA SER A 72 4.39 0.85 15.92
C SER A 72 5.56 1.61 16.53
N VAL A 73 6.06 2.58 15.80
CA VAL A 73 7.17 3.45 16.23
C VAL A 73 6.82 4.91 15.91
N PRO A 74 7.39 5.89 16.62
CA PRO A 74 7.29 7.28 16.23
C PRO A 74 7.85 7.49 14.81
N MET A 75 7.14 8.25 14.00
CA MET A 75 7.53 8.60 12.63
C MET A 75 7.57 10.10 12.47
N ASP A 76 8.68 10.63 11.95
CA ASP A 76 8.82 12.04 11.62
C ASP A 76 7.98 12.41 10.40
N GLY A 77 7.50 13.64 10.34
CA GLY A 77 6.80 14.18 9.18
C GLY A 77 5.46 14.86 9.48
N GLY A 78 5.04 14.88 10.73
CA GLY A 78 3.89 15.67 11.16
C GLY A 78 4.16 17.18 11.08
N ALA A 79 3.09 17.99 11.22
CA ALA A 79 3.20 19.43 11.23
C ALA A 79 4.15 19.91 12.35
N SER A 80 5.07 20.79 12.00
CA SER A 80 5.98 21.42 12.96
C SER A 80 5.42 22.78 13.38
N PHE A 81 5.37 23.01 14.69
CA PHE A 81 4.94 24.30 15.25
C PHE A 81 6.12 25.00 15.93
N PRO A 82 6.29 26.33 15.75
CA PRO A 82 7.35 27.08 16.41
C PRO A 82 7.31 26.88 17.93
N GLY A 83 8.45 26.44 18.49
CA GLY A 83 8.61 26.21 19.93
C GLY A 83 8.02 24.91 20.48
N MET A 84 7.29 24.13 19.67
CA MET A 84 6.67 22.87 20.11
C MET A 84 7.22 21.61 19.40
N GLY A 85 8.07 21.81 18.38
CA GLY A 85 8.61 20.71 17.58
C GLY A 85 7.59 20.12 16.59
N ALA A 86 7.94 19.01 15.94
CA ALA A 86 7.05 18.27 15.07
C ALA A 86 6.13 17.36 15.89
N ALA A 87 4.88 17.23 15.47
CA ALA A 87 3.97 16.21 16.00
C ALA A 87 4.24 14.89 15.26
N PRO A 88 4.90 13.89 15.87
CA PRO A 88 5.20 12.63 15.21
C PRO A 88 3.92 11.80 15.02
N TRP A 89 3.88 11.02 13.96
CA TRP A 89 2.93 9.92 13.85
C TRP A 89 3.43 8.70 14.64
N PHE A 90 2.55 7.76 14.93
CA PHE A 90 2.88 6.51 15.61
C PHE A 90 2.25 5.34 14.85
N ASP A 91 3.02 4.71 13.97
CA ASP A 91 2.53 3.62 13.11
C ASP A 91 3.66 2.62 12.81
N LYS A 92 3.29 1.50 12.24
CA LYS A 92 4.19 0.42 11.82
C LYS A 92 4.50 0.40 10.32
N VAL A 93 3.76 1.14 9.50
CA VAL A 93 3.95 1.21 8.05
C VAL A 93 4.53 2.56 7.66
N PRO A 94 5.79 2.64 7.21
CA PRO A 94 6.39 3.90 6.81
C PRO A 94 5.70 4.47 5.56
N LEU A 95 5.89 5.76 5.33
CA LEU A 95 5.46 6.36 4.08
C LEU A 95 6.37 5.93 2.93
N LYS A 96 5.79 5.76 1.74
CA LYS A 96 6.51 5.42 0.51
C LYS A 96 7.65 6.38 0.22
N THR A 97 7.45 7.65 0.47
CA THR A 97 8.39 8.72 0.14
C THR A 97 9.36 9.06 1.27
N THR A 98 9.38 8.28 2.37
CA THR A 98 10.33 8.51 3.46
C THR A 98 11.77 8.50 2.96
N GLY A 99 12.50 9.59 3.21
CA GLY A 99 13.89 9.74 2.81
C GLY A 99 14.13 9.96 1.30
N TRP A 100 13.08 10.14 0.50
CA TRP A 100 13.25 10.42 -0.92
C TRP A 100 13.84 11.80 -1.18
N LYS A 101 14.74 11.86 -2.18
CA LYS A 101 15.32 13.09 -2.70
C LYS A 101 14.79 13.38 -4.10
N ALA A 102 15.12 14.53 -4.65
CA ALA A 102 14.61 15.01 -5.94
C ALA A 102 14.84 14.03 -7.10
N ASP A 103 15.99 13.37 -7.13
CA ASP A 103 16.34 12.35 -8.14
C ASP A 103 15.39 11.17 -8.14
N ARG A 104 14.98 10.71 -6.93
CA ARG A 104 14.04 9.60 -6.79
C ARG A 104 12.63 9.99 -7.21
N PHE A 105 12.18 11.20 -6.89
CA PHE A 105 10.89 11.72 -7.39
C PHE A 105 10.90 11.87 -8.91
N ALA A 106 11.98 12.42 -9.48
CA ALA A 106 12.13 12.54 -10.93
C ALA A 106 12.06 11.19 -11.63
N LYS A 107 12.71 10.15 -11.08
CA LYS A 107 12.66 8.78 -11.61
C LYS A 107 11.27 8.15 -11.47
N ALA A 108 10.58 8.37 -10.36
CA ALA A 108 9.24 7.85 -10.13
C ALA A 108 8.18 8.53 -11.01
N GLY A 109 8.39 9.79 -11.38
CA GLY A 109 7.61 10.51 -12.38
C GLY A 109 6.21 10.92 -11.95
N PHE A 110 5.85 10.84 -10.67
CA PHE A 110 4.58 11.33 -10.15
C PHE A 110 4.76 12.62 -9.33
N ARG A 111 3.69 13.38 -9.17
CA ARG A 111 3.64 14.60 -8.36
C ARG A 111 2.86 14.34 -7.08
N ALA A 112 3.46 14.66 -5.93
CA ALA A 112 2.83 14.62 -4.62
C ALA A 112 2.75 16.04 -4.03
N VAL A 113 1.54 16.53 -3.84
CA VAL A 113 1.29 17.84 -3.23
C VAL A 113 1.49 17.72 -1.71
N PRO A 114 1.98 18.75 -1.01
CA PRO A 114 2.08 18.72 0.45
C PRO A 114 0.77 18.30 1.10
N GLY A 115 0.83 17.33 2.03
CA GLY A 115 -0.34 16.73 2.66
C GLY A 115 -0.85 15.46 2.00
N SER A 116 -0.29 15.05 0.86
CA SER A 116 -0.56 13.70 0.32
C SER A 116 0.17 12.63 1.13
N ILE A 117 -0.55 11.57 1.49
CA ILE A 117 -0.04 10.45 2.29
C ILE A 117 -0.10 9.18 1.45
N VAL A 118 1.06 8.57 1.24
CA VAL A 118 1.20 7.32 0.48
C VAL A 118 1.94 6.32 1.36
N ARG A 119 1.27 5.23 1.75
CA ARG A 119 1.90 4.19 2.57
C ARG A 119 2.79 3.29 1.72
N ARG A 120 3.95 2.87 2.25
CA ARG A 120 4.85 1.92 1.58
C ARG A 120 4.09 0.66 1.20
N GLY A 121 4.42 0.07 0.05
CA GLY A 121 3.72 -1.09 -0.52
C GLY A 121 2.50 -0.71 -1.35
N SER A 122 2.28 0.58 -1.64
CA SER A 122 1.36 1.03 -2.69
C SER A 122 2.14 1.47 -3.92
N TYR A 123 1.63 1.21 -5.10
CA TYR A 123 2.23 1.66 -6.36
C TYR A 123 1.57 2.92 -6.89
N ILE A 124 2.41 3.89 -7.25
CA ILE A 124 2.00 5.13 -7.91
C ILE A 124 2.76 5.22 -9.23
N ALA A 125 2.04 5.15 -10.34
CA ALA A 125 2.62 5.18 -11.68
C ALA A 125 3.11 6.59 -12.07
N PRO A 126 3.97 6.69 -13.09
CA PRO A 126 4.36 7.97 -13.67
C PRO A 126 3.17 8.80 -14.13
N SER A 127 3.32 10.12 -14.12
CA SER A 127 2.28 11.10 -14.49
C SER A 127 1.03 11.12 -13.59
N VAL A 128 1.06 10.41 -12.47
CA VAL A 128 0.01 10.53 -11.44
C VAL A 128 0.17 11.86 -10.70
N VAL A 129 -0.95 12.48 -10.36
CA VAL A 129 -0.99 13.65 -9.49
C VAL A 129 -1.76 13.28 -8.22
N LEU A 130 -1.07 13.40 -7.09
CA LEU A 130 -1.67 13.25 -5.77
C LEU A 130 -1.85 14.64 -5.16
N MET A 131 -3.08 15.09 -5.04
CA MET A 131 -3.44 16.21 -4.17
C MET A 131 -3.37 15.75 -2.71
N PRO A 132 -3.58 16.60 -1.69
CA PRO A 132 -3.68 16.14 -0.30
C PRO A 132 -4.71 15.02 -0.19
N SER A 133 -4.27 13.78 -0.14
CA SER A 133 -5.07 12.57 -0.30
C SER A 133 -4.39 11.41 0.41
N PHE A 134 -5.07 10.27 0.50
CA PHE A 134 -4.53 9.09 1.19
C PHE A 134 -4.53 7.88 0.27
N VAL A 135 -3.37 7.24 0.10
CA VAL A 135 -3.23 5.97 -0.63
C VAL A 135 -2.68 4.90 0.31
N ASN A 136 -3.46 3.85 0.50
CA ASN A 136 -3.16 2.80 1.47
C ASN A 136 -2.31 1.67 0.87
N LEU A 137 -1.69 0.87 1.72
CA LEU A 137 -0.84 -0.28 1.42
C LEU A 137 -1.57 -1.28 0.49
N GLY A 138 -0.86 -1.77 -0.52
CA GLY A 138 -1.38 -2.70 -1.54
C GLY A 138 -2.17 -2.03 -2.65
N ALA A 139 -2.48 -0.73 -2.55
CA ALA A 139 -3.17 -0.01 -3.61
C ALA A 139 -2.28 0.17 -4.84
N TYR A 140 -2.91 0.23 -6.00
CA TYR A 140 -2.26 0.48 -7.28
C TYR A 140 -2.96 1.64 -7.99
N VAL A 141 -2.23 2.70 -8.27
CA VAL A 141 -2.72 3.87 -9.00
C VAL A 141 -1.97 3.97 -10.32
N ASP A 142 -2.67 3.72 -11.42
CA ASP A 142 -2.07 3.68 -12.75
C ASP A 142 -1.89 5.10 -13.34
N SER A 143 -1.13 5.17 -14.43
CA SER A 143 -0.59 6.39 -15.03
C SER A 143 -1.65 7.42 -15.42
N SER A 144 -1.26 8.69 -15.41
CA SER A 144 -2.09 9.84 -15.80
C SER A 144 -3.40 9.98 -15.00
N THR A 145 -3.42 9.44 -13.79
CA THR A 145 -4.54 9.51 -12.85
C THR A 145 -4.33 10.66 -11.87
N MET A 146 -5.42 11.35 -11.53
CA MET A 146 -5.45 12.32 -10.43
C MET A 146 -6.21 11.72 -9.24
N VAL A 147 -5.58 11.75 -8.08
CA VAL A 147 -6.23 11.52 -6.79
C VAL A 147 -6.40 12.87 -6.14
N ASP A 148 -7.63 13.41 -6.18
CA ASP A 148 -7.91 14.78 -5.81
C ASP A 148 -8.03 14.95 -4.29
N THR A 149 -8.25 16.19 -3.87
CA THR A 149 -8.17 16.63 -2.46
C THR A 149 -9.09 15.82 -1.55
N TRP A 150 -8.50 15.26 -0.49
CA TRP A 150 -9.16 14.39 0.48
C TRP A 150 -9.79 13.11 -0.07
N ALA A 151 -9.45 12.74 -1.31
CA ALA A 151 -9.83 11.42 -1.82
C ALA A 151 -9.00 10.33 -1.13
N THR A 152 -9.58 9.14 -1.00
CA THR A 152 -8.95 7.98 -0.36
C THR A 152 -8.92 6.80 -1.34
N VAL A 153 -7.76 6.18 -1.47
CA VAL A 153 -7.59 4.88 -2.14
C VAL A 153 -7.32 3.84 -1.07
N GLY A 154 -8.29 2.98 -0.82
CA GLY A 154 -8.25 1.96 0.23
C GLY A 154 -7.22 0.86 -0.03
N SER A 155 -6.97 0.05 0.98
CA SER A 155 -5.99 -1.05 0.92
C SER A 155 -6.32 -2.00 -0.23
N CYS A 156 -5.32 -2.30 -1.06
CA CYS A 156 -5.42 -3.22 -2.20
C CYS A 156 -6.36 -2.76 -3.33
N ALA A 157 -6.91 -1.54 -3.28
CA ALA A 157 -7.72 -0.99 -4.35
C ALA A 157 -6.91 -0.76 -5.63
N GLN A 158 -7.54 -0.93 -6.79
CA GLN A 158 -6.89 -0.86 -8.10
C GLN A 158 -7.52 0.26 -8.92
N ILE A 159 -6.75 1.31 -9.19
CA ILE A 159 -7.19 2.45 -10.00
C ILE A 159 -6.53 2.33 -11.37
N GLY A 160 -7.33 2.43 -12.43
CA GLY A 160 -6.87 2.37 -13.81
C GLY A 160 -6.18 3.65 -14.27
N LYS A 161 -5.79 3.65 -15.55
CA LYS A 161 -5.20 4.82 -16.23
C LYS A 161 -6.22 5.92 -16.46
N ASN A 162 -5.73 7.16 -16.53
CA ASN A 162 -6.52 8.33 -16.93
C ASN A 162 -7.79 8.53 -16.09
N CYS A 163 -7.76 8.13 -14.81
CA CYS A 163 -8.86 8.33 -13.88
C CYS A 163 -8.74 9.68 -13.18
N HIS A 164 -9.88 10.23 -12.78
CA HIS A 164 -9.96 11.34 -11.86
C HIS A 164 -10.83 10.93 -10.66
N LEU A 165 -10.22 10.74 -9.52
CA LEU A 165 -10.93 10.56 -8.26
C LEU A 165 -11.22 11.94 -7.70
N SER A 166 -12.47 12.39 -7.82
CA SER A 166 -12.90 13.72 -7.35
C SER A 166 -12.67 13.89 -5.86
N GLY A 167 -12.56 15.16 -5.44
CA GLY A 167 -12.33 15.50 -4.03
C GLY A 167 -13.33 14.86 -3.08
N GLY A 168 -12.81 14.29 -1.99
CA GLY A 168 -13.61 13.59 -0.98
C GLY A 168 -14.09 12.19 -1.34
N VAL A 169 -13.81 11.69 -2.55
CA VAL A 169 -14.22 10.32 -2.95
C VAL A 169 -13.44 9.27 -2.16
N GLY A 170 -14.13 8.28 -1.64
CA GLY A 170 -13.55 7.10 -1.01
C GLY A 170 -13.64 5.87 -1.89
N ILE A 171 -12.50 5.37 -2.37
CA ILE A 171 -12.41 4.04 -2.96
C ILE A 171 -12.14 3.05 -1.83
N GLY A 172 -13.11 2.20 -1.54
CA GLY A 172 -13.00 1.21 -0.48
C GLY A 172 -11.91 0.18 -0.75
N GLY A 173 -11.30 -0.29 0.32
CA GLY A 173 -10.40 -1.43 0.30
C GLY A 173 -10.88 -2.48 1.30
N VAL A 174 -10.67 -3.75 1.00
CA VAL A 174 -11.05 -4.85 1.89
C VAL A 174 -9.80 -5.67 2.19
N LEU A 175 -9.15 -5.35 3.31
CA LEU A 175 -7.97 -6.07 3.75
C LEU A 175 -8.24 -6.89 5.02
N GLU A 176 -8.96 -6.32 5.98
CA GLU A 176 -9.11 -6.87 7.34
C GLU A 176 -10.46 -7.58 7.58
N ARG A 177 -11.39 -7.53 6.64
CA ARG A 177 -12.65 -8.28 6.76
C ARG A 177 -12.50 -9.68 6.19
N SER A 178 -13.01 -10.67 6.93
CA SER A 178 -13.11 -12.05 6.45
C SER A 178 -13.95 -12.12 5.17
N GLU A 179 -13.69 -13.11 4.35
CA GLU A 179 -14.40 -13.33 3.07
C GLU A 179 -15.93 -13.44 3.22
N GLU A 180 -16.42 -13.72 4.42
CA GLU A 180 -17.84 -13.85 4.74
C GLU A 180 -18.62 -12.54 4.62
N HIS A 181 -17.96 -11.36 4.68
CA HIS A 181 -18.63 -10.06 4.65
C HIS A 181 -18.51 -9.30 3.32
N THR A 182 -17.80 -9.83 2.34
CA THR A 182 -17.61 -9.15 1.04
C THR A 182 -18.82 -9.26 0.12
N SER A 183 -19.74 -10.20 0.35
CA SER A 183 -20.94 -10.40 -0.48
C SER A 183 -22.10 -9.45 -0.14
N GLU A 184 -22.13 -8.86 1.06
CA GLU A 184 -23.25 -8.04 1.51
C GLU A 184 -23.13 -6.54 1.20
N LEU A 185 -21.98 -6.06 0.75
CA LEU A 185 -21.74 -4.64 0.46
C LEU A 185 -21.75 -4.28 -1.02
N GLN A 186 -22.10 -5.22 -1.90
CA GLN A 186 -22.18 -4.99 -3.37
C GLN A 186 -23.63 -4.96 -3.90
N SER A 187 -24.61 -4.85 -3.04
CA SER A 187 -26.01 -4.65 -3.44
C SER A 187 -26.46 -3.19 -3.25
#